data_02e2be7df0a9aea2baaa60dde0105cb0
#
_entry.id   02e2be7df0a9aea2baaa60dde0105cb0
#
_cell.length_a   1.000
_cell.length_b   1.000
_cell.length_c   1.000
_cell.angle_alpha   90.00
_cell.angle_beta   90.00
_cell.angle_gamma   90.00
#
_symmetry.space_group_name_H-M   'P 1'
#
loop_
_entity.id
_entity.type
_entity.pdbx_description
1 polymer ?
#
loop_
_entity_poly.entity_id
_entity_poly.type
_entity_poly.pdbx_seq_one_letter_code
_entity_poly.pdbx_strand_id
1 'polypeptide(L)'
;MTVIPSNSRSRGLTGTQARQALPGALRKLDPRFQWRNPVMFLVWIGAVLTTIIAGLELLTGVTDGGVSVGFSMAIAVWLWLTVIFANLAESIAEGRGKAQAESLRKTRTATSAIRVDGWDERNDPSAEHTTTTEVVSSELRYGDVVVVAAGQTIPGDGDIVWGIASVDESAITGESAPVVRESGGDRSAVTGGTTVLSDRIVVKITSKPGQSFVDRMIALVEGSGRQKTPNEIALNILLASLSIVFVLVTLTLNPIASLAARPVSVTVLVALLVCLVPTTIGALLSAIGIAGMDRLVQHNVLACLLYTSDAADE
;
A
#
# COMPACT_ATOMS: atom_id res chain seq x y z
N MET A 1 19.50 -13.48 27.38
CA MET A 1 19.50 -14.10 26.04
C MET A 1 18.20 -14.90 25.93
N THR A 2 17.11 -14.21 25.59
CA THR A 2 15.77 -14.81 25.51
C THR A 2 15.44 -14.94 24.03
N VAL A 3 15.47 -16.18 23.53
CA VAL A 3 15.16 -16.53 22.15
C VAL A 3 13.69 -16.27 21.91
N ILE A 4 13.36 -15.26 21.12
CA ILE A 4 12.01 -15.03 20.59
C ILE A 4 11.75 -16.12 19.56
N PRO A 5 10.72 -16.95 19.69
CA PRO A 5 10.43 -17.98 18.71
C PRO A 5 9.92 -17.30 17.42
N SER A 6 10.71 -17.37 16.36
CA SER A 6 10.30 -16.99 15.00
C SER A 6 9.26 -17.97 14.49
N ASN A 7 8.00 -17.74 14.79
CA ASN A 7 6.88 -18.50 14.25
C ASN A 7 6.28 -17.75 13.05
N SER A 8 7.09 -17.47 12.04
CA SER A 8 6.64 -16.98 10.74
C SER A 8 6.18 -18.16 9.87
N ARG A 9 5.12 -18.84 10.27
CA ARG A 9 4.34 -19.63 9.33
C ARG A 9 3.75 -18.63 8.34
N SER A 10 4.13 -18.75 7.07
CA SER A 10 3.46 -18.13 5.94
C SER A 10 1.96 -18.41 6.06
N ARG A 11 1.22 -17.50 6.67
CA ARG A 11 -0.24 -17.59 6.75
C ARG A 11 -0.73 -17.40 5.31
N GLY A 12 -1.08 -18.49 4.67
CA GLY A 12 -1.86 -18.50 3.44
C GLY A 12 -3.10 -17.60 3.60
N LEU A 13 -3.71 -17.20 2.51
CA LEU A 13 -4.93 -16.38 2.46
C LEU A 13 -5.92 -16.86 3.53
N THR A 14 -6.07 -16.08 4.59
CA THR A 14 -7.04 -16.38 5.64
C THR A 14 -8.41 -15.94 5.14
N GLY A 15 -9.43 -16.78 5.23
CA GLY A 15 -10.79 -16.46 4.79
C GLY A 15 -11.34 -15.12 5.34
N THR A 16 -10.84 -14.68 6.49
CA THR A 16 -11.14 -13.37 7.08
C THR A 16 -10.61 -12.21 6.24
N GLN A 17 -9.41 -12.33 5.65
CA GLN A 17 -8.83 -11.30 4.77
C GLN A 17 -9.60 -11.20 3.45
N ALA A 18 -10.00 -12.32 2.88
CA ALA A 18 -10.84 -12.34 1.68
C ALA A 18 -12.19 -11.68 1.92
N ARG A 19 -12.82 -11.94 3.08
CA ARG A 19 -14.10 -11.35 3.46
C ARG A 19 -14.01 -9.83 3.71
N GLN A 20 -12.91 -9.35 4.27
CA GLN A 20 -12.64 -7.92 4.46
C GLN A 20 -12.34 -7.18 3.16
N ALA A 21 -11.73 -7.85 2.17
CA ALA A 21 -11.42 -7.28 0.86
C ALA A 21 -12.63 -7.26 -0.09
N LEU A 22 -13.68 -8.05 0.19
CA LEU A 22 -14.85 -8.18 -0.68
C LEU A 22 -15.56 -6.83 -0.99
N PRO A 23 -15.83 -5.96 0.00
CA PRO A 23 -16.43 -4.65 -0.29
C PRO A 23 -15.57 -3.79 -1.22
N GLY A 24 -14.24 -3.85 -1.06
CA GLY A 24 -13.28 -3.17 -1.94
C GLY A 24 -13.31 -3.72 -3.37
N ALA A 25 -13.36 -5.04 -3.51
CA ALA A 25 -13.46 -5.71 -4.81
C ALA A 25 -14.76 -5.37 -5.54
N LEU A 26 -15.90 -5.31 -4.84
CA LEU A 26 -17.18 -4.92 -5.42
C LEU A 26 -17.19 -3.44 -5.85
N ARG A 27 -16.59 -2.55 -5.07
CA ARG A 27 -16.44 -1.13 -5.44
C ARG A 27 -15.61 -0.95 -6.71
N LYS A 28 -14.65 -1.83 -6.95
CA LYS A 28 -13.81 -1.82 -8.16
C LYS A 28 -14.54 -2.32 -9.42
N LEU A 29 -15.78 -2.84 -9.32
CA LEU A 29 -16.61 -3.15 -10.49
C LEU A 29 -17.11 -1.89 -11.19
N ASP A 30 -17.04 -0.72 -10.57
CA ASP A 30 -17.35 0.56 -11.21
C ASP A 30 -16.41 0.78 -12.42
N PRO A 31 -16.94 1.06 -13.62
CA PRO A 31 -16.17 1.26 -14.84
C PRO A 31 -15.08 2.32 -14.72
N ARG A 32 -15.26 3.33 -13.84
CA ARG A 32 -14.27 4.37 -13.57
C ARG A 32 -12.97 3.85 -12.97
N PHE A 33 -13.04 2.76 -12.20
CA PHE A 33 -11.86 2.10 -11.66
C PHE A 33 -11.25 1.11 -12.66
N GLN A 34 -12.10 0.38 -13.40
CA GLN A 34 -11.65 -0.59 -14.39
C GLN A 34 -10.85 0.05 -15.55
N TRP A 35 -11.20 1.28 -15.95
CA TRP A 35 -10.48 2.01 -17.00
C TRP A 35 -8.97 2.15 -16.76
N ARG A 36 -8.53 2.11 -15.50
CA ARG A 36 -7.10 2.21 -15.15
C ARG A 36 -6.29 0.97 -15.53
N ASN A 37 -6.97 -0.16 -15.77
CA ASN A 37 -6.37 -1.41 -16.23
C ASN A 37 -7.04 -1.81 -17.56
N PRO A 38 -6.43 -1.50 -18.72
CA PRO A 38 -7.08 -1.70 -20.03
C PRO A 38 -7.46 -3.15 -20.29
N VAL A 39 -6.64 -4.11 -19.80
CA VAL A 39 -6.89 -5.54 -19.94
C VAL A 39 -8.15 -5.94 -19.17
N MET A 40 -8.24 -5.56 -17.90
CA MET A 40 -9.41 -5.90 -17.06
C MET A 40 -10.66 -5.17 -17.49
N PHE A 41 -10.52 -3.95 -18.01
CA PHE A 41 -11.62 -3.19 -18.61
C PHE A 41 -12.22 -3.91 -19.83
N LEU A 42 -11.38 -4.49 -20.66
CA LEU A 42 -11.82 -5.28 -21.82
C LEU A 42 -12.62 -6.52 -21.39
N VAL A 43 -12.14 -7.25 -20.38
CA VAL A 43 -12.85 -8.41 -19.81
C VAL A 43 -14.18 -7.98 -19.20
N TRP A 44 -14.23 -6.85 -18.51
CA TRP A 44 -15.43 -6.28 -17.93
C TRP A 44 -16.46 -5.93 -19.02
N ILE A 45 -16.05 -5.27 -20.12
CA ILE A 45 -16.91 -5.01 -21.29
C ILE A 45 -17.43 -6.32 -21.85
N GLY A 46 -16.57 -7.32 -22.02
CA GLY A 46 -16.95 -8.65 -22.48
C GLY A 46 -18.00 -9.30 -21.57
N ALA A 47 -17.83 -9.21 -20.25
CA ALA A 47 -18.78 -9.73 -19.27
C ALA A 47 -20.16 -9.05 -19.38
N VAL A 48 -20.19 -7.73 -19.49
CA VAL A 48 -21.43 -6.97 -19.68
C VAL A 48 -22.11 -7.34 -21.00
N LEU A 49 -21.36 -7.37 -22.09
CA LEU A 49 -21.87 -7.68 -23.42
C LEU A 49 -22.47 -9.10 -23.47
N THR A 50 -21.75 -10.10 -22.98
CA THR A 50 -22.25 -11.49 -22.95
C THR A 50 -23.45 -11.64 -22.02
N THR A 51 -23.54 -10.88 -20.94
CA THR A 51 -24.72 -10.87 -20.06
C THR A 51 -25.95 -10.32 -20.79
N ILE A 52 -25.79 -9.22 -21.56
CA ILE A 52 -26.85 -8.65 -22.35
C ILE A 52 -27.31 -9.65 -23.42
N ILE A 53 -26.36 -10.26 -24.14
CA ILE A 53 -26.67 -11.25 -25.18
C ILE A 53 -27.43 -12.46 -24.58
N ALA A 54 -26.93 -13.05 -23.52
CA ALA A 54 -27.56 -14.18 -22.84
C ALA A 54 -28.96 -13.82 -22.32
N GLY A 55 -29.15 -12.59 -21.81
CA GLY A 55 -30.46 -12.08 -21.43
C GLY A 55 -31.45 -11.94 -22.62
N LEU A 56 -30.97 -11.40 -23.72
CA LEU A 56 -31.78 -11.28 -24.94
C LEU A 56 -32.14 -12.66 -25.53
N GLU A 57 -31.19 -13.59 -25.59
CA GLU A 57 -31.42 -14.97 -26.02
C GLU A 57 -32.48 -15.66 -25.14
N LEU A 58 -32.46 -15.44 -23.84
CA LEU A 58 -33.43 -16.01 -22.91
C LEU A 58 -34.83 -15.41 -23.12
N LEU A 59 -34.92 -14.12 -23.42
CA LEU A 59 -36.23 -13.42 -23.61
C LEU A 59 -36.83 -13.66 -24.98
N THR A 60 -36.02 -13.71 -26.04
CA THR A 60 -36.48 -13.82 -27.43
C THR A 60 -36.53 -15.24 -27.94
N GLY A 61 -35.82 -16.17 -27.29
CA GLY A 61 -35.66 -17.54 -27.80
C GLY A 61 -34.79 -17.63 -29.06
N VAL A 62 -34.25 -16.51 -29.55
CA VAL A 62 -33.39 -16.47 -30.74
C VAL A 62 -31.94 -16.58 -30.29
N THR A 63 -31.23 -17.60 -30.78
CA THR A 63 -29.80 -17.85 -30.43
C THR A 63 -28.89 -17.21 -31.45
N ASP A 64 -27.80 -16.57 -30.98
CA ASP A 64 -26.79 -15.97 -31.82
C ASP A 64 -25.83 -17.04 -32.36
N GLY A 65 -25.76 -17.21 -33.67
CA GLY A 65 -24.85 -18.15 -34.35
C GLY A 65 -25.09 -19.63 -34.04
N GLY A 66 -26.25 -20.02 -33.52
CA GLY A 66 -26.60 -21.42 -33.20
C GLY A 66 -25.99 -21.95 -31.90
N VAL A 67 -25.49 -21.06 -31.04
CA VAL A 67 -24.98 -21.37 -29.72
C VAL A 67 -26.10 -21.48 -28.70
N SER A 68 -26.11 -22.44 -27.81
CA SER A 68 -27.16 -22.58 -26.80
C SER A 68 -27.12 -21.44 -25.78
N VAL A 69 -28.31 -20.97 -25.32
CA VAL A 69 -28.45 -19.97 -24.25
C VAL A 69 -27.65 -20.36 -22.99
N GLY A 70 -27.63 -21.68 -22.67
CA GLY A 70 -26.82 -22.19 -21.53
C GLY A 70 -25.33 -21.94 -21.66
N PHE A 71 -24.80 -22.00 -22.88
CA PHE A 71 -23.40 -21.68 -23.15
C PHE A 71 -23.12 -20.19 -22.98
N SER A 72 -23.98 -19.31 -23.52
CA SER A 72 -23.84 -17.85 -23.36
C SER A 72 -23.90 -17.44 -21.88
N MET A 73 -24.81 -18.05 -21.11
CA MET A 73 -24.89 -17.84 -19.66
C MET A 73 -23.63 -18.34 -18.92
N ALA A 74 -23.12 -19.52 -19.29
CA ALA A 74 -21.91 -20.06 -18.66
C ALA A 74 -20.70 -19.16 -18.90
N ILE A 75 -20.53 -18.64 -20.11
CA ILE A 75 -19.47 -17.68 -20.43
C ILE A 75 -19.66 -16.38 -19.64
N ALA A 76 -20.86 -15.83 -19.58
CA ALA A 76 -21.12 -14.62 -18.81
C ALA A 76 -20.76 -14.79 -17.32
N VAL A 77 -21.20 -15.88 -16.70
CA VAL A 77 -20.86 -16.20 -15.30
C VAL A 77 -19.34 -16.35 -15.12
N TRP A 78 -18.67 -17.05 -16.03
CA TRP A 78 -17.21 -17.23 -15.96
C TRP A 78 -16.45 -15.92 -16.07
N LEU A 79 -16.87 -15.02 -16.96
CA LEU A 79 -16.25 -13.69 -17.10
C LEU A 79 -16.45 -12.83 -15.84
N TRP A 80 -17.64 -12.86 -15.24
CA TRP A 80 -17.88 -12.15 -13.98
C TRP A 80 -17.03 -12.73 -12.84
N LEU A 81 -16.90 -14.05 -12.74
CA LEU A 81 -16.02 -14.69 -11.77
C LEU A 81 -14.57 -14.24 -11.97
N THR A 82 -14.10 -14.15 -13.20
CA THR A 82 -12.75 -13.68 -13.53
C THR A 82 -12.53 -12.24 -13.08
N VAL A 83 -13.47 -11.33 -13.38
CA VAL A 83 -13.38 -9.92 -12.97
C VAL A 83 -13.41 -9.78 -11.45
N ILE A 84 -14.32 -10.48 -10.77
CA ILE A 84 -14.44 -10.45 -9.31
C ILE A 84 -13.18 -11.00 -8.66
N PHE A 85 -12.65 -12.12 -9.15
CA PHE A 85 -11.44 -12.72 -8.61
C PHE A 85 -10.22 -11.81 -8.79
N ALA A 86 -10.06 -11.18 -9.96
CA ALA A 86 -8.96 -10.25 -10.21
C ALA A 86 -9.05 -9.02 -9.30
N ASN A 87 -10.24 -8.41 -9.17
CA ASN A 87 -10.48 -7.28 -8.28
C ASN A 87 -10.26 -7.65 -6.80
N LEU A 88 -10.63 -8.88 -6.41
CA LEU A 88 -10.41 -9.38 -5.05
C LEU A 88 -8.91 -9.55 -4.77
N ALA A 89 -8.15 -10.14 -5.68
CA ALA A 89 -6.70 -10.29 -5.56
C ALA A 89 -6.00 -8.95 -5.42
N GLU A 90 -6.38 -7.96 -6.23
CA GLU A 90 -5.86 -6.61 -6.16
C GLU A 90 -6.24 -5.90 -4.84
N SER A 91 -7.49 -6.05 -4.39
CA SER A 91 -7.96 -5.45 -3.13
C SER A 91 -7.27 -6.05 -1.90
N ILE A 92 -6.97 -7.35 -1.90
CA ILE A 92 -6.18 -8.01 -0.84
C ILE A 92 -4.75 -7.46 -0.83
N ALA A 93 -4.14 -7.30 -2.01
CA ALA A 93 -2.80 -6.75 -2.13
C ALA A 93 -2.70 -5.32 -1.59
N GLU A 94 -3.65 -4.44 -1.95
CA GLU A 94 -3.73 -3.06 -1.43
C GLU A 94 -4.00 -3.01 0.08
N GLY A 95 -4.84 -3.91 0.59
CA GLY A 95 -5.20 -3.95 2.02
C GLY A 95 -4.00 -4.24 2.93
N ARG A 96 -3.03 -5.02 2.46
CA ARG A 96 -1.79 -5.31 3.21
C ARG A 96 -0.93 -4.07 3.40
N GLY A 97 -0.78 -3.24 2.36
CA GLY A 97 -0.03 -1.99 2.45
C GLY A 97 -0.63 -0.99 3.45
N LYS A 98 -1.96 -0.86 3.47
CA LYS A 98 -2.67 0.02 4.40
C LYS A 98 -2.57 -0.42 5.87
N ALA A 99 -2.64 -1.72 6.13
CA ALA A 99 -2.55 -2.26 7.49
C ALA A 99 -1.18 -1.97 8.14
N GLN A 100 -0.12 -1.89 7.35
CA GLN A 100 1.22 -1.60 7.80
C GLN A 100 1.40 -0.12 8.18
N ALA A 101 0.87 0.80 7.36
CA ALA A 101 0.85 2.23 7.67
C ALA A 101 0.03 2.51 8.94
N GLU A 102 -1.08 1.80 9.14
CA GLU A 102 -1.91 1.93 10.34
C GLU A 102 -1.22 1.38 11.61
N SER A 103 -0.39 0.34 11.48
CA SER A 103 0.43 -0.18 12.58
C SER A 103 1.45 0.86 13.04
N LEU A 104 2.14 1.54 12.12
CA LEU A 104 3.06 2.63 12.44
C LEU A 104 2.34 3.82 13.10
N ARG A 105 1.13 4.15 12.65
CA ARG A 105 0.30 5.17 13.29
C ARG A 105 -0.08 4.83 14.73
N LYS A 106 -0.45 3.59 15.00
CA LYS A 106 -0.81 3.13 16.35
C LYS A 106 0.35 3.22 17.32
N THR A 107 1.56 2.94 16.89
CA THR A 107 2.77 3.06 17.72
C THR A 107 3.00 4.51 18.17
N ARG A 108 2.70 5.49 17.31
CA ARG A 108 2.79 6.91 17.62
C ARG A 108 1.72 7.41 18.60
N THR A 109 0.49 6.93 18.46
CA THR A 109 -0.66 7.42 19.26
C THR A 109 -0.64 6.92 20.71
N ALA A 110 0.21 5.97 21.03
CA ALA A 110 0.25 5.30 22.35
C ALA A 110 1.42 5.78 23.25
N THR A 111 2.26 6.71 22.80
CA THR A 111 3.39 7.18 23.62
C THR A 111 2.93 8.33 24.52
N SER A 112 3.04 8.16 25.84
CA SER A 112 2.84 9.24 26.80
C SER A 112 4.09 10.12 26.86
N ALA A 113 3.88 11.41 27.09
CA ALA A 113 4.94 12.42 27.23
C ALA A 113 4.73 13.20 28.52
N ILE A 114 5.82 13.52 29.21
CA ILE A 114 5.81 14.37 30.39
C ILE A 114 6.14 15.79 29.94
N ARG A 115 5.09 16.60 29.72
CA ARG A 115 5.25 18.00 29.33
C ARG A 115 5.51 18.89 30.54
N VAL A 116 6.43 19.82 30.38
CA VAL A 116 6.78 20.84 31.38
C VAL A 116 5.94 22.09 31.14
N ASP A 117 5.18 22.50 32.14
CA ASP A 117 4.30 23.68 32.04
C ASP A 117 5.04 24.92 32.51
N GLY A 118 5.36 25.87 31.60
CA GLY A 118 6.03 27.10 31.92
C GLY A 118 7.55 26.94 32.16
N TRP A 119 8.21 26.12 31.39
CA TRP A 119 9.68 25.91 31.47
C TRP A 119 10.45 27.23 31.31
N ASP A 120 11.42 27.43 32.22
CA ASP A 120 12.35 28.57 32.21
C ASP A 120 13.79 28.09 32.11
N GLU A 121 14.43 28.33 30.96
CA GLU A 121 15.79 27.90 30.64
C GLU A 121 16.82 28.48 31.63
N ARG A 122 16.57 29.65 32.23
CA ARG A 122 17.53 30.33 33.10
C ARG A 122 17.41 29.91 34.57
N ASN A 123 16.18 29.70 35.04
CA ASN A 123 15.94 29.41 36.45
C ASN A 123 15.82 27.92 36.77
N ASP A 124 15.29 27.11 35.84
CA ASP A 124 15.13 25.66 36.00
C ASP A 124 15.38 24.94 34.68
N PRO A 125 16.64 24.95 34.16
CA PRO A 125 16.98 24.30 32.90
C PRO A 125 16.72 22.82 32.92
N SER A 126 16.86 22.16 34.08
CA SER A 126 16.62 20.73 34.28
C SER A 126 15.16 20.37 34.40
N ALA A 127 14.26 21.33 34.54
CA ALA A 127 12.83 21.12 34.81
C ALA A 127 12.55 20.21 36.03
N GLU A 128 13.32 20.41 37.12
CA GLU A 128 13.14 19.64 38.36
C GLU A 128 12.10 20.26 39.30
N HIS A 129 11.96 21.57 39.23
CA HIS A 129 11.10 22.34 40.10
C HIS A 129 9.80 22.80 39.42
N THR A 130 9.73 22.61 38.10
CA THR A 130 8.58 23.05 37.31
C THR A 130 7.48 21.97 37.27
N THR A 131 6.24 22.40 37.28
CA THR A 131 5.08 21.49 37.20
C THR A 131 5.09 20.73 35.86
N THR A 132 4.83 19.43 35.94
CA THR A 132 4.76 18.57 34.76
C THR A 132 3.36 17.99 34.58
N THR A 133 2.93 17.83 33.36
CA THR A 133 1.64 17.23 32.99
C THR A 133 1.88 16.09 32.03
N GLU A 134 1.28 14.93 32.32
CA GLU A 134 1.31 13.81 31.39
C GLU A 134 0.31 14.05 30.27
N VAL A 135 0.78 14.02 29.02
CA VAL A 135 -0.01 14.23 27.80
C VAL A 135 0.29 13.14 26.79
N VAL A 136 -0.60 12.94 25.84
CA VAL A 136 -0.35 12.04 24.71
C VAL A 136 0.58 12.74 23.70
N SER A 137 1.55 12.02 23.13
CA SER A 137 2.51 12.58 22.18
C SER A 137 1.87 13.31 20.98
N SER A 138 0.65 12.93 20.60
CA SER A 138 -0.12 13.58 19.54
C SER A 138 -0.63 14.99 19.91
N GLU A 139 -0.67 15.34 21.19
CA GLU A 139 -1.10 16.66 21.68
C GLU A 139 0.04 17.67 21.81
N LEU A 140 1.30 17.19 21.69
CA LEU A 140 2.48 18.05 21.74
C LEU A 140 2.50 19.02 20.57
N ARG A 141 2.89 20.26 20.87
CA ARG A 141 2.99 21.36 19.91
C ARG A 141 4.42 21.83 19.76
N TYR A 142 4.68 22.51 18.66
CA TYR A 142 5.96 23.20 18.45
C TYR A 142 6.28 24.15 19.63
N GLY A 143 7.44 23.98 20.21
CA GLY A 143 7.91 24.77 21.35
C GLY A 143 7.57 24.18 22.72
N ASP A 144 6.75 23.13 22.81
CA ASP A 144 6.53 22.41 24.06
C ASP A 144 7.86 21.79 24.54
N VAL A 145 8.04 21.76 25.86
CA VAL A 145 9.21 21.15 26.48
C VAL A 145 8.77 19.88 27.21
N VAL A 146 9.51 18.80 27.00
CA VAL A 146 9.20 17.50 27.59
C VAL A 146 10.43 16.95 28.32
N VAL A 147 10.18 16.18 29.36
CA VAL A 147 11.19 15.43 30.08
C VAL A 147 11.14 13.99 29.64
N VAL A 148 12.32 13.43 29.32
CA VAL A 148 12.47 12.03 28.92
C VAL A 148 13.56 11.40 29.78
N ALA A 149 13.22 10.34 30.49
CA ALA A 149 14.15 9.59 31.34
C ALA A 149 14.62 8.29 30.67
N ALA A 150 15.65 7.67 31.21
CA ALA A 150 16.13 6.38 30.76
C ALA A 150 15.02 5.33 30.69
N GLY A 151 14.95 4.57 29.60
CA GLY A 151 13.91 3.58 29.29
C GLY A 151 12.66 4.16 28.64
N GLN A 152 12.54 5.48 28.53
CA GLN A 152 11.39 6.12 27.88
C GLN A 152 11.67 6.41 26.40
N THR A 153 10.59 6.43 25.62
CA THR A 153 10.63 6.80 24.20
C THR A 153 10.47 8.30 24.06
N ILE A 154 11.28 8.92 23.21
CA ILE A 154 11.20 10.34 22.88
C ILE A 154 9.87 10.58 22.11
N PRO A 155 8.99 11.48 22.62
CA PRO A 155 7.61 11.57 22.11
C PRO A 155 7.47 12.34 20.80
N GLY A 156 8.50 13.06 20.36
CA GLY A 156 8.48 13.87 19.14
C GLY A 156 9.86 14.36 18.75
N ASP A 157 10.00 14.84 17.51
CA ASP A 157 11.27 15.41 17.04
C ASP A 157 11.54 16.75 17.75
N GLY A 158 12.77 16.91 18.23
CA GLY A 158 13.14 18.08 18.99
C GLY A 158 14.64 18.23 19.18
N ASP A 159 15.01 19.23 19.96
CA ASP A 159 16.38 19.50 20.38
C ASP A 159 16.53 19.34 21.89
N ILE A 160 17.59 18.67 22.32
CA ILE A 160 17.93 18.59 23.73
C ILE A 160 18.36 19.99 24.19
N VAL A 161 17.62 20.53 25.13
CA VAL A 161 17.90 21.85 25.74
C VAL A 161 18.67 21.70 27.05
N TRP A 162 18.60 20.52 27.70
CA TRP A 162 19.36 20.22 28.91
C TRP A 162 19.62 18.70 29.01
N GLY A 163 20.83 18.36 29.44
CA GLY A 163 21.26 16.99 29.72
C GLY A 163 22.06 16.36 28.59
N ILE A 164 22.51 15.14 28.86
CA ILE A 164 23.21 14.25 27.92
C ILE A 164 22.67 12.85 28.13
N ALA A 165 22.47 12.10 27.05
CA ALA A 165 21.99 10.71 27.11
C ALA A 165 22.51 9.87 25.96
N SER A 166 22.60 8.57 26.18
CA SER A 166 22.71 7.59 25.12
C SER A 166 21.33 7.26 24.60
N VAL A 167 21.13 7.38 23.30
CA VAL A 167 19.85 7.17 22.63
C VAL A 167 19.97 6.00 21.66
N ASP A 168 19.04 5.07 21.74
CA ASP A 168 18.88 3.99 20.76
C ASP A 168 18.04 4.51 19.59
N GLU A 169 18.68 4.71 18.46
CA GLU A 169 18.08 5.15 17.21
C GLU A 169 17.83 4.00 16.22
N SER A 170 18.04 2.75 16.65
CA SER A 170 17.95 1.56 15.79
C SER A 170 16.59 1.41 15.09
N ALA A 171 15.53 1.85 15.73
CA ALA A 171 14.18 1.85 15.15
C ALA A 171 14.04 2.79 13.92
N ILE A 172 14.93 3.80 13.82
CA ILE A 172 14.90 4.82 12.75
C ILE A 172 16.04 4.59 11.76
N THR A 173 17.28 4.45 12.26
CA THR A 173 18.49 4.34 11.43
C THR A 173 18.84 2.91 11.05
N GLY A 174 18.32 1.92 11.78
CA GLY A 174 18.70 0.52 11.67
C GLY A 174 20.05 0.19 12.31
N GLU A 175 20.77 1.18 12.86
CA GLU A 175 22.06 0.97 13.54
C GLU A 175 21.84 0.59 15.01
N SER A 176 22.41 -0.53 15.43
CA SER A 176 22.26 -1.04 16.80
C SER A 176 23.16 -0.36 17.82
N ALA A 177 24.11 0.48 17.40
CA ALA A 177 24.99 1.20 18.29
C ALA A 177 24.30 2.45 18.86
N PRO A 178 24.24 2.62 20.19
CA PRO A 178 23.66 3.82 20.78
C PRO A 178 24.45 5.08 20.40
N VAL A 179 23.73 6.17 20.17
CA VAL A 179 24.31 7.47 19.83
C VAL A 179 24.25 8.38 21.07
N VAL A 180 25.36 9.06 21.39
CA VAL A 180 25.35 10.05 22.46
C VAL A 180 24.78 11.36 21.92
N ARG A 181 23.72 11.85 22.57
CA ARG A 181 23.04 13.11 22.32
C ARG A 181 23.16 14.03 23.52
N GLU A 182 23.44 15.31 23.29
CA GLU A 182 23.73 16.28 24.35
C GLU A 182 23.13 17.66 24.01
N SER A 183 22.89 18.48 25.04
CA SER A 183 22.42 19.84 24.84
C SER A 183 23.50 20.73 24.22
N GLY A 184 23.12 21.49 23.19
CA GLY A 184 24.01 22.43 22.49
C GLY A 184 24.80 21.78 21.34
N GLY A 185 24.93 22.50 20.24
CA GLY A 185 25.69 22.07 19.06
C GLY A 185 24.99 21.05 18.18
N ASP A 186 25.76 20.37 17.35
CA ASP A 186 25.26 19.48 16.28
C ASP A 186 24.66 18.15 16.79
N ARG A 187 24.79 17.85 18.09
CA ARG A 187 24.31 16.62 18.70
C ARG A 187 23.03 16.77 19.50
N SER A 188 22.42 17.96 19.47
CA SER A 188 21.20 18.25 20.24
C SER A 188 19.93 17.65 19.62
N ALA A 189 19.92 17.45 18.31
CA ALA A 189 18.75 16.96 17.60
C ALA A 189 18.42 15.50 17.95
N VAL A 190 17.16 15.26 18.29
CA VAL A 190 16.61 13.93 18.58
C VAL A 190 15.33 13.68 17.78
N THR A 191 15.10 12.41 17.46
CA THR A 191 13.96 11.99 16.64
C THR A 191 12.92 11.27 17.50
N GLY A 192 11.66 11.61 17.33
CA GLY A 192 10.55 10.93 17.98
C GLY A 192 10.48 9.45 17.62
N GLY A 193 10.21 8.60 18.63
CA GLY A 193 10.19 7.14 18.47
C GLY A 193 11.51 6.44 18.82
N THR A 194 12.58 7.19 19.09
CA THR A 194 13.85 6.67 19.62
C THR A 194 13.80 6.50 21.14
N THR A 195 14.62 5.66 21.71
CA THR A 195 14.58 5.32 23.15
C THR A 195 15.82 5.85 23.87
N VAL A 196 15.61 6.56 24.98
CA VAL A 196 16.68 7.00 25.87
C VAL A 196 17.17 5.81 26.69
N LEU A 197 18.47 5.51 26.64
CA LEU A 197 19.07 4.36 27.34
C LEU A 197 19.69 4.75 28.66
N SER A 198 20.20 5.97 28.79
CA SER A 198 20.86 6.45 30.04
C SER A 198 20.38 7.85 30.34
N ASP A 199 20.43 8.19 31.64
CA ASP A 199 20.20 9.53 32.17
C ASP A 199 18.82 10.12 31.86
N ARG A 200 18.70 11.43 32.02
CA ARG A 200 17.47 12.20 31.82
C ARG A 200 17.79 13.41 30.97
N ILE A 201 16.96 13.68 29.99
CA ILE A 201 17.09 14.83 29.10
C ILE A 201 15.82 15.67 29.11
N VAL A 202 15.99 16.96 28.83
CA VAL A 202 14.89 17.88 28.54
C VAL A 202 14.94 18.21 27.06
N VAL A 203 13.83 17.94 26.38
CA VAL A 203 13.72 18.09 24.92
C VAL A 203 12.68 19.14 24.60
N LYS A 204 13.05 20.10 23.77
CA LYS A 204 12.13 21.10 23.20
C LYS A 204 11.66 20.61 21.85
N ILE A 205 10.35 20.46 21.68
CA ILE A 205 9.74 19.98 20.44
C ILE A 205 9.90 21.01 19.33
N THR A 206 10.52 20.60 18.23
CA THR A 206 10.77 21.46 17.06
C THR A 206 9.95 21.06 15.83
N SER A 207 9.24 19.93 15.88
CA SER A 207 8.33 19.52 14.83
C SER A 207 6.90 20.00 15.09
N LYS A 208 6.20 20.39 14.02
CA LYS A 208 4.75 20.66 14.10
C LYS A 208 3.99 19.33 14.10
N PRO A 209 2.79 19.27 14.70
CA PRO A 209 1.92 18.10 14.61
C PRO A 209 1.71 17.69 13.14
N GLY A 210 1.96 16.43 12.82
CA GLY A 210 1.85 15.92 11.45
C GLY A 210 3.07 16.15 10.54
N GLN A 211 4.16 16.75 11.05
CA GLN A 211 5.40 17.03 10.30
C GLN A 211 6.64 16.37 10.92
N SER A 212 6.48 15.47 11.88
CA SER A 212 7.60 14.70 12.43
C SER A 212 8.27 13.82 11.34
N PHE A 213 9.49 13.37 11.60
CA PHE A 213 10.19 12.46 10.70
C PHE A 213 9.35 11.21 10.41
N VAL A 214 8.71 10.64 11.44
CA VAL A 214 7.81 9.49 11.29
C VAL A 214 6.57 9.86 10.48
N ASP A 215 6.00 11.07 10.65
CA ASP A 215 4.86 11.54 9.84
C ASP A 215 5.23 11.66 8.37
N ARG A 216 6.42 12.19 8.08
CA ARG A 216 6.92 12.28 6.70
C ARG A 216 7.15 10.90 6.10
N MET A 217 7.69 9.96 6.87
CA MET A 217 7.82 8.57 6.42
C MET A 217 6.46 7.93 6.15
N ILE A 218 5.48 8.11 7.05
CA ILE A 218 4.11 7.63 6.84
C ILE A 218 3.50 8.29 5.60
N ALA A 219 3.65 9.60 5.43
CA ALA A 219 3.15 10.34 4.27
C ALA A 219 3.82 9.87 2.97
N LEU A 220 5.11 9.53 2.98
CA LEU A 220 5.81 8.92 1.85
C LEU A 220 5.28 7.51 1.55
N VAL A 221 4.95 6.73 2.55
CA VAL A 221 4.36 5.39 2.38
C VAL A 221 2.90 5.47 1.94
N GLU A 222 2.12 6.42 2.49
CA GLU A 222 0.71 6.62 2.14
C GLU A 222 0.51 7.47 0.88
N GLY A 223 1.33 8.51 0.70
CA GLY A 223 1.21 9.51 -0.38
C GLY A 223 1.91 9.09 -1.66
N SER A 224 2.86 8.19 -1.60
CA SER A 224 3.31 7.47 -2.76
C SER A 224 2.22 6.45 -3.13
N GLY A 225 1.12 6.96 -3.70
CA GLY A 225 0.36 6.11 -4.61
C GLY A 225 1.43 5.44 -5.46
N ARG A 226 1.68 4.16 -5.18
CA ARG A 226 2.77 3.33 -5.71
C ARG A 226 3.11 3.79 -7.13
N GLN A 227 4.23 4.48 -7.30
CA GLN A 227 4.72 4.80 -8.63
C GLN A 227 5.04 3.47 -9.31
N LYS A 228 4.42 3.26 -10.46
CA LYS A 228 4.67 2.06 -11.26
C LYS A 228 6.14 2.08 -11.67
N THR A 229 6.82 0.97 -11.51
CA THR A 229 8.19 0.82 -12.00
C THR A 229 8.21 0.95 -13.54
N PRO A 230 9.33 1.34 -14.17
CA PRO A 230 9.46 1.41 -15.64
C PRO A 230 9.08 0.09 -16.31
N ASN A 231 9.46 -1.04 -15.72
CA ASN A 231 9.10 -2.35 -16.21
C ASN A 231 7.59 -2.59 -16.15
N GLU A 232 6.91 -2.12 -15.10
CA GLU A 232 5.45 -2.16 -15.01
C GLU A 232 4.77 -1.26 -16.05
N ILE A 233 5.35 -0.08 -16.31
CA ILE A 233 4.86 0.83 -17.35
C ILE A 233 5.03 0.19 -18.73
N ALA A 234 6.22 -0.32 -19.04
CA ALA A 234 6.52 -0.99 -20.30
C ALA A 234 5.59 -2.19 -20.53
N LEU A 235 5.37 -3.01 -19.49
CA LEU A 235 4.48 -4.16 -19.57
C LEU A 235 3.01 -3.74 -19.74
N ASN A 236 2.56 -2.67 -19.08
CA ASN A 236 1.21 -2.14 -19.30
C ASN A 236 1.01 -1.64 -20.73
N ILE A 237 2.02 -0.98 -21.32
CA ILE A 237 1.98 -0.53 -22.71
C ILE A 237 1.93 -1.75 -23.66
N LEU A 238 2.76 -2.76 -23.41
CA LEU A 238 2.75 -4.02 -24.17
C LEU A 238 1.38 -4.69 -24.13
N LEU A 239 0.82 -4.85 -22.92
CA LEU A 239 -0.49 -5.47 -22.72
C LEU A 239 -1.61 -4.67 -23.40
N ALA A 240 -1.58 -3.35 -23.34
CA ALA A 240 -2.54 -2.49 -24.02
C ALA A 240 -2.44 -2.63 -25.54
N SER A 241 -1.22 -2.60 -26.09
CA SER A 241 -0.97 -2.75 -27.52
C SER A 241 -1.43 -4.11 -28.02
N LEU A 242 -1.10 -5.18 -27.27
CA LEU A 242 -1.52 -6.54 -27.59
C LEU A 242 -3.04 -6.69 -27.54
N SER A 243 -3.71 -6.06 -26.56
CA SER A 243 -5.16 -6.06 -26.45
C SER A 243 -5.83 -5.39 -27.66
N ILE A 244 -5.27 -4.28 -28.15
CA ILE A 244 -5.76 -3.59 -29.37
C ILE A 244 -5.64 -4.54 -30.58
N VAL A 245 -4.51 -5.22 -30.74
CA VAL A 245 -4.30 -6.17 -31.82
C VAL A 245 -5.32 -7.30 -31.75
N PHE A 246 -5.55 -7.87 -30.57
CA PHE A 246 -6.52 -8.96 -30.41
C PHE A 246 -7.97 -8.51 -30.64
N VAL A 247 -8.31 -7.30 -30.23
CA VAL A 247 -9.62 -6.70 -30.58
C VAL A 247 -9.79 -6.57 -32.09
N LEU A 248 -8.79 -6.05 -32.81
CA LEU A 248 -8.82 -5.96 -34.26
C LEU A 248 -8.97 -7.32 -34.93
N VAL A 249 -8.17 -8.32 -34.50
CA VAL A 249 -8.27 -9.68 -35.03
C VAL A 249 -9.66 -10.27 -34.79
N THR A 250 -10.20 -10.11 -33.58
CA THR A 250 -11.55 -10.63 -33.24
C THR A 250 -12.65 -9.93 -34.05
N LEU A 251 -12.56 -8.61 -34.26
CA LEU A 251 -13.50 -7.86 -35.07
C LEU A 251 -13.46 -8.25 -36.55
N THR A 252 -12.28 -8.56 -37.08
CA THR A 252 -12.12 -8.99 -38.49
C THR A 252 -12.49 -10.46 -38.73
N LEU A 253 -12.48 -11.27 -37.65
CA LEU A 253 -12.77 -12.70 -37.76
C LEU A 253 -14.20 -12.98 -38.23
N ASN A 254 -15.20 -12.24 -37.73
CA ASN A 254 -16.59 -12.48 -38.06
C ASN A 254 -16.94 -12.18 -39.54
N PRO A 255 -16.54 -11.02 -40.14
CA PRO A 255 -16.70 -10.77 -41.57
C PRO A 255 -16.02 -11.85 -42.44
N ILE A 256 -14.81 -12.29 -42.06
CA ILE A 256 -14.09 -13.32 -42.81
C ILE A 256 -14.81 -14.67 -42.70
N ALA A 257 -15.23 -15.05 -41.48
CA ALA A 257 -15.98 -16.31 -41.28
C ALA A 257 -17.33 -16.33 -42.01
N SER A 258 -18.03 -15.20 -42.07
CA SER A 258 -19.30 -15.10 -42.80
C SER A 258 -19.14 -15.25 -44.30
N LEU A 259 -18.01 -14.84 -44.88
CA LEU A 259 -17.66 -15.03 -46.28
C LEU A 259 -17.25 -16.46 -46.58
N ALA A 260 -16.55 -17.11 -45.65
CA ALA A 260 -15.97 -18.47 -45.86
C ALA A 260 -16.94 -19.61 -45.58
N ALA A 261 -17.82 -19.51 -44.59
CA ALA A 261 -18.69 -20.58 -44.15
C ALA A 261 -19.97 -20.09 -43.41
N ARG A 262 -19.82 -19.64 -42.18
CA ARG A 262 -20.92 -19.19 -41.31
C ARG A 262 -20.42 -18.09 -40.34
N PRO A 263 -21.30 -17.13 -39.98
CA PRO A 263 -20.95 -16.15 -38.95
C PRO A 263 -20.69 -16.82 -37.62
N VAL A 264 -19.70 -16.32 -36.89
CA VAL A 264 -19.36 -16.77 -35.55
C VAL A 264 -20.16 -15.97 -34.53
N SER A 265 -20.73 -16.64 -33.53
CA SER A 265 -21.47 -15.98 -32.44
C SER A 265 -20.62 -14.95 -31.73
N VAL A 266 -21.21 -13.82 -31.35
CA VAL A 266 -20.53 -12.75 -30.60
C VAL A 266 -20.05 -13.27 -29.25
N THR A 267 -20.79 -14.15 -28.59
CA THR A 267 -20.38 -14.80 -27.34
C THR A 267 -19.07 -15.58 -27.51
N VAL A 268 -18.92 -16.34 -28.60
CA VAL A 268 -17.70 -17.08 -28.91
C VAL A 268 -16.55 -16.14 -29.21
N LEU A 269 -16.79 -15.04 -29.93
CA LEU A 269 -15.78 -14.03 -30.21
C LEU A 269 -15.26 -13.35 -28.93
N VAL A 270 -16.15 -13.04 -28.01
CA VAL A 270 -15.78 -12.46 -26.70
C VAL A 270 -14.98 -13.48 -25.87
N ALA A 271 -15.41 -14.72 -25.83
CA ALA A 271 -14.69 -15.79 -25.16
C ALA A 271 -13.26 -15.97 -25.74
N LEU A 272 -13.16 -15.96 -27.09
CA LEU A 272 -11.87 -16.03 -27.79
C LEU A 272 -10.98 -14.83 -27.44
N LEU A 273 -11.53 -13.62 -27.47
CA LEU A 273 -10.81 -12.41 -27.14
C LEU A 273 -10.23 -12.47 -25.73
N VAL A 274 -11.04 -12.87 -24.74
CA VAL A 274 -10.59 -12.98 -23.35
C VAL A 274 -9.54 -14.09 -23.16
N CYS A 275 -9.65 -15.19 -23.91
CA CYS A 275 -8.63 -16.25 -23.93
C CYS A 275 -7.29 -15.77 -24.50
N LEU A 276 -7.31 -14.91 -25.51
CA LEU A 276 -6.10 -14.38 -26.14
C LEU A 276 -5.40 -13.33 -25.26
N VAL A 277 -6.18 -12.54 -24.54
CA VAL A 277 -5.64 -11.47 -23.68
C VAL A 277 -5.04 -12.06 -22.40
N PRO A 278 -3.76 -11.77 -22.06
CA PRO A 278 -3.10 -12.31 -20.89
C PRO A 278 -3.57 -11.62 -19.59
N THR A 279 -4.80 -11.88 -19.18
CA THR A 279 -5.47 -11.26 -18.03
C THR A 279 -4.74 -11.46 -16.71
N THR A 280 -4.08 -12.62 -16.55
CA THR A 280 -3.35 -12.99 -15.34
C THR A 280 -2.12 -12.11 -15.11
N ILE A 281 -1.42 -11.67 -16.16
CA ILE A 281 -0.23 -10.83 -16.03
C ILE A 281 -0.62 -9.46 -15.51
N GLY A 282 -1.69 -8.84 -16.03
CA GLY A 282 -2.16 -7.53 -15.58
C GLY A 282 -2.56 -7.50 -14.10
N ALA A 283 -3.19 -8.56 -13.60
CA ALA A 283 -3.60 -8.67 -12.20
C ALA A 283 -2.42 -9.06 -11.28
N LEU A 284 -1.55 -9.98 -11.71
CA LEU A 284 -0.43 -10.47 -10.89
C LEU A 284 0.70 -9.44 -10.75
N LEU A 285 0.91 -8.59 -11.72
CA LEU A 285 2.01 -7.63 -11.72
C LEU A 285 1.95 -6.70 -10.50
N SER A 286 0.77 -6.16 -10.21
CA SER A 286 0.52 -5.35 -9.03
C SER A 286 0.70 -6.15 -7.73
N ALA A 287 0.24 -7.40 -7.71
CA ALA A 287 0.34 -8.27 -6.55
C ALA A 287 1.78 -8.69 -6.24
N ILE A 288 2.60 -8.99 -7.26
CA ILE A 288 4.00 -9.38 -7.11
C ILE A 288 4.82 -8.22 -6.54
N GLY A 289 4.62 -7.00 -7.05
CA GLY A 289 5.34 -5.84 -6.54
C GLY A 289 5.02 -5.55 -5.07
N ILE A 290 3.75 -5.70 -4.65
CA ILE A 290 3.35 -5.54 -3.25
C ILE A 290 3.93 -6.64 -2.37
N ALA A 291 3.90 -7.89 -2.83
CA ALA A 291 4.48 -9.02 -2.10
C ALA A 291 6.01 -8.92 -1.96
N GLY A 292 6.68 -8.36 -2.97
CA GLY A 292 8.12 -8.07 -2.91
C GLY A 292 8.46 -7.03 -1.86
N MET A 293 7.71 -5.91 -1.80
CA MET A 293 7.87 -4.88 -0.78
C MET A 293 7.55 -5.41 0.63
N ASP A 294 6.50 -6.21 0.79
CA ASP A 294 6.15 -6.81 2.09
C ASP A 294 7.30 -7.64 2.68
N ARG A 295 8.02 -8.39 1.85
CA ARG A 295 9.22 -9.12 2.29
C ARG A 295 10.36 -8.20 2.73
N LEU A 296 10.61 -7.11 2.03
CA LEU A 296 11.66 -6.15 2.39
C LEU A 296 11.34 -5.46 3.72
N VAL A 297 10.08 -5.06 3.91
CA VAL A 297 9.62 -4.44 5.16
C VAL A 297 9.69 -5.41 6.35
N GLN A 298 9.40 -6.70 6.15
CA GLN A 298 9.58 -7.73 7.20
C GLN A 298 11.04 -7.90 7.64
N HIS A 299 11.99 -7.50 6.80
CA HIS A 299 13.41 -7.45 7.10
C HIS A 299 13.90 -6.05 7.50
N ASN A 300 12.99 -5.15 7.93
CA ASN A 300 13.26 -3.76 8.29
C ASN A 300 13.96 -2.93 7.19
N VAL A 301 13.78 -3.31 5.93
CA VAL A 301 14.28 -2.57 4.78
C VAL A 301 13.13 -1.79 4.15
N LEU A 302 13.12 -0.47 4.32
CA LEU A 302 12.25 0.44 3.60
C LEU A 302 12.91 0.78 2.26
N ALA A 303 12.54 0.07 1.20
CA ALA A 303 12.96 0.43 -0.14
C ALA A 303 12.08 1.59 -0.64
N CYS A 304 12.45 2.83 -0.30
CA CYS A 304 11.77 4.03 -0.77
C CYS A 304 11.97 4.31 -2.26
N LEU A 305 13.04 3.80 -2.87
CA LEU A 305 13.40 4.06 -4.26
C LEU A 305 14.09 2.83 -4.87
N LEU A 306 13.34 2.03 -5.58
CA LEU A 306 13.92 1.04 -6.52
C LEU A 306 14.57 1.73 -7.77
N TYR A 307 14.69 3.05 -7.77
CA TYR A 307 15.04 3.84 -8.95
C TYR A 307 16.42 4.50 -8.91
N THR A 308 17.12 4.46 -7.78
CA THR A 308 18.42 5.14 -7.64
C THR A 308 19.64 4.24 -7.84
N SER A 309 19.46 2.95 -8.10
CA SER A 309 20.62 2.08 -8.43
C SER A 309 21.18 2.30 -9.82
N ASP A 310 20.41 2.91 -10.75
CA ASP A 310 20.88 3.22 -12.11
C ASP A 310 21.61 4.57 -12.22
N ALA A 311 21.53 5.43 -11.19
CA ALA A 311 22.20 6.73 -11.20
C ALA A 311 23.64 6.68 -10.66
N ALA A 312 24.11 5.52 -10.22
CA ALA A 312 25.48 5.34 -9.71
C ALA A 312 26.46 4.80 -10.75
N ASP A 313 26.00 4.47 -11.96
CA ASP A 313 26.80 3.92 -13.05
C ASP A 313 27.03 4.89 -14.24
N GLU A 314 26.68 6.21 -14.09
CA GLU A 314 27.06 7.26 -15.01
C GLU A 314 28.16 8.18 -14.45
#